data_f099c01450c9bd4875f86d904b3adcdc
#
_entry.id   f099c01450c9bd4875f86d904b3adcdc
#
_cell.length_a   1.000
_cell.length_b   1.000
_cell.length_c   1.000
_cell.angle_alpha   90.00
_cell.angle_beta   90.00
_cell.angle_gamma   90.00
#
_symmetry.space_group_name_H-M   'P 1'
#
loop_
_entity.id
_entity.type
_entity.pdbx_description
1 polymer ?
#
loop_
_entity_poly.entity_id
_entity_poly.type
_entity_poly.pdbx_seq_one_letter_code
_entity_poly.pdbx_strand_id
1 'polypeptide(L)'
;MRRTKAYRLIFVGVASVLLGGCSGSSKANMEEAAEQPAVVDYTCISNPESDKQIYVILKNYHGAYWEKVIDGITEAAKKLDEAVYLGGIDNETDISGQIDLMNQAMEQGADGILLAPADSNSLADSCQKVREKDIPVVLIDSSINSSEFDACYMTDNIDAGEMAAKEMLELLYDAGNSPTDPLEVGIQLSSDSSQAMVNRVSGFLNFWAGNAPEQWEIVQDIRVNGGDTKKAQSDAAVLLRENADIKGFFGCNNTSTVGIVNTLFEEERTDVVLVGFDLADETKQMLQNPEYHAVTVLQKQDQMGYLGMLSLNSLIKGEKSEQKYFDTGVIMVDSDYLMEKKEKKRYIGLSSTDALTGILNRRAFQVELEEQIRKKEPGFFIFIDVDNFKSYNDTYGHNNGDLCLKHFAKAIQECFPEGSILGRYGGDEFVVYLKDVTKESVYIYMEKFQKMIADLTLATGEKVHLSASAGGAAFPEQGEDFISLCRSADAALYNVKQNGKGAFKIK
;
A
#
# COMPACT_ATOMS: atom_id res chain seq x y z
N MET A 1 -49.09 -11.79 8.84
CA MET A 1 -48.74 -10.89 9.95
C MET A 1 -47.24 -11.09 10.19
N ARG A 2 -46.41 -10.25 9.61
CA ARG A 2 -44.95 -10.33 9.78
C ARG A 2 -44.58 -9.80 11.17
N ARG A 3 -44.01 -10.65 12.02
CA ARG A 3 -43.41 -10.20 13.29
C ARG A 3 -41.98 -9.75 13.01
N THR A 4 -41.75 -8.45 13.05
CA THR A 4 -40.41 -7.88 13.07
C THR A 4 -39.72 -8.23 14.38
N LYS A 5 -38.73 -9.10 14.34
CA LYS A 5 -37.83 -9.34 15.48
C LYS A 5 -36.89 -8.12 15.55
N ALA A 6 -37.10 -7.26 16.54
CA ALA A 6 -36.17 -6.16 16.84
C ALA A 6 -35.06 -6.73 17.73
N TYR A 7 -33.84 -6.79 17.21
CA TYR A 7 -32.67 -7.10 18.01
C TYR A 7 -32.36 -5.91 18.92
N ARG A 8 -32.56 -6.10 20.22
CA ARG A 8 -32.13 -5.14 21.24
C ARG A 8 -30.69 -5.47 21.63
N LEU A 9 -29.79 -4.59 21.27
CA LEU A 9 -28.44 -4.57 21.85
C LEU A 9 -28.59 -4.25 23.35
N ILE A 10 -28.32 -5.25 24.19
CA ILE A 10 -28.26 -5.09 25.65
C ILE A 10 -26.78 -4.93 26.02
N PHE A 11 -26.37 -3.68 26.24
CA PHE A 11 -25.09 -3.42 26.91
C PHE A 11 -25.24 -3.74 28.40
N VAL A 12 -24.57 -4.79 28.85
CA VAL A 12 -24.45 -5.10 30.28
C VAL A 12 -23.24 -4.35 30.85
N GLY A 13 -23.49 -3.20 31.43
CA GLY A 13 -22.50 -2.49 32.24
C GLY A 13 -22.25 -3.23 33.55
N VAL A 14 -21.04 -3.71 33.76
CA VAL A 14 -20.60 -4.27 35.04
C VAL A 14 -20.26 -3.13 35.99
N ALA A 15 -21.15 -2.82 36.91
CA ALA A 15 -20.91 -1.93 38.04
C ALA A 15 -20.20 -2.72 39.16
N SER A 16 -18.93 -2.43 39.40
CA SER A 16 -18.19 -2.98 40.52
C SER A 16 -18.53 -2.22 41.81
N VAL A 17 -19.16 -2.90 42.75
CA VAL A 17 -19.41 -2.37 44.11
C VAL A 17 -18.19 -2.58 44.96
N LEU A 18 -17.61 -1.45 45.40
CA LEU A 18 -16.57 -1.42 46.45
C LEU A 18 -17.25 -1.45 47.83
N LEU A 19 -16.99 -2.49 48.61
CA LEU A 19 -17.22 -2.48 50.05
C LEU A 19 -15.90 -2.43 50.77
N GLY A 20 -15.79 -1.40 51.60
CA GLY A 20 -14.59 -1.09 52.37
C GLY A 20 -14.35 -1.97 53.59
N GLY A 21 -13.11 -1.94 54.07
CA GLY A 21 -12.67 -2.48 55.35
C GLY A 21 -11.39 -1.76 55.76
N CYS A 22 -11.49 -0.94 56.83
CA CYS A 22 -10.40 -0.23 57.46
C CYS A 22 -9.47 -1.18 58.26
N SER A 23 -8.18 -0.98 58.21
CA SER A 23 -7.36 -0.48 59.34
C SER A 23 -5.86 -0.78 59.17
N GLY A 24 -4.99 0.19 59.53
CA GLY A 24 -3.62 -0.10 59.97
C GLY A 24 -2.52 0.67 59.21
N SER A 25 -2.10 1.75 59.84
CA SER A 25 -1.02 2.65 59.47
C SER A 25 0.34 1.98 59.25
N SER A 26 1.04 2.37 58.18
CA SER A 26 2.45 2.76 58.23
C SER A 26 2.79 3.60 56.99
N LYS A 27 3.28 4.82 57.25
CA LYS A 27 3.82 5.73 56.23
C LYS A 27 5.11 5.15 55.70
N ALA A 28 5.12 4.74 54.44
CA ALA A 28 6.33 4.68 53.64
C ALA A 28 6.06 5.56 52.40
N ASN A 29 6.87 6.60 52.25
CA ASN A 29 6.92 7.42 51.06
C ASN A 29 7.31 6.54 49.89
N MET A 30 6.36 6.20 49.05
CA MET A 30 6.63 5.84 47.66
C MET A 30 6.45 7.13 46.86
N GLU A 31 7.55 7.75 46.47
CA GLU A 31 7.59 8.63 45.34
C GLU A 31 7.12 7.76 44.15
N GLU A 32 5.95 8.04 43.63
CA GLU A 32 5.56 7.62 42.30
C GLU A 32 6.61 8.21 41.35
N ALA A 33 7.52 7.37 40.90
CA ALA A 33 8.29 7.67 39.71
C ALA A 33 7.24 7.78 38.56
N ALA A 34 6.91 9.01 38.17
CA ALA A 34 6.23 9.26 36.94
C ALA A 34 7.09 8.61 35.84
N GLU A 35 6.60 7.53 35.24
CA GLU A 35 7.17 7.01 34.01
C GLU A 35 7.16 8.18 33.02
N GLN A 36 8.35 8.63 32.64
CA GLN A 36 8.47 9.58 31.55
C GLN A 36 7.86 8.88 30.31
N PRO A 37 6.93 9.54 29.58
CA PRO A 37 6.39 8.96 28.38
C PRO A 37 7.54 8.60 27.44
N ALA A 38 7.49 7.41 26.88
CA ALA A 38 8.47 6.99 25.88
C ALA A 38 8.46 8.05 24.77
N VAL A 39 9.61 8.64 24.48
CA VAL A 39 9.76 9.59 23.38
C VAL A 39 9.54 8.79 22.11
N VAL A 40 8.39 8.95 21.49
CA VAL A 40 8.09 8.35 20.20
C VAL A 40 8.72 9.27 19.15
N ASP A 41 9.76 8.81 18.49
CA ASP A 41 10.51 9.61 17.51
C ASP A 41 9.83 9.54 16.15
N TYR A 42 9.60 10.71 15.54
CA TYR A 42 9.23 10.80 14.14
C TYR A 42 10.42 10.53 13.21
N THR A 43 10.19 9.77 12.15
CA THR A 43 11.17 9.52 11.09
C THR A 43 10.87 10.41 9.87
N CYS A 44 11.83 11.24 9.46
CA CYS A 44 11.70 11.99 8.23
C CYS A 44 11.88 11.06 7.02
N ILE A 45 10.86 10.97 6.14
CA ILE A 45 10.84 10.07 4.99
C ILE A 45 10.95 10.78 3.63
N SER A 46 11.15 12.11 3.64
CA SER A 46 11.23 12.93 2.43
C SER A 46 12.22 14.10 2.61
N ASN A 47 12.02 15.19 1.84
CA ASN A 47 12.93 16.34 1.86
C ASN A 47 12.94 17.08 3.22
N PRO A 48 13.98 16.93 4.08
CA PRO A 48 14.03 17.57 5.40
C PRO A 48 14.34 19.08 5.33
N GLU A 49 14.67 19.62 4.16
CA GLU A 49 15.03 21.02 3.95
C GLU A 49 13.82 21.88 3.53
N SER A 50 12.63 21.28 3.40
CA SER A 50 11.41 22.00 3.05
C SER A 50 10.95 22.89 4.20
N ASP A 51 10.42 24.07 3.85
CA ASP A 51 9.79 25.00 4.81
C ASP A 51 8.42 24.51 5.31
N LYS A 52 7.87 23.48 4.66
CA LYS A 52 6.58 22.87 5.03
C LYS A 52 6.77 21.50 5.67
N GLN A 53 6.17 21.33 6.84
CA GLN A 53 6.30 20.13 7.65
C GLN A 53 4.95 19.41 7.78
N ILE A 54 4.86 18.22 7.19
CA ILE A 54 3.70 17.36 7.28
C ILE A 54 3.98 16.22 8.26
N TYR A 55 3.11 16.04 9.23
CA TYR A 55 3.20 14.95 10.20
C TYR A 55 2.17 13.87 9.87
N VAL A 56 2.64 12.65 9.73
CA VAL A 56 1.80 11.46 9.50
C VAL A 56 1.79 10.64 10.78
N ILE A 57 0.61 10.34 11.30
CA ILE A 57 0.41 9.64 12.56
C ILE A 57 -0.45 8.41 12.33
N LEU A 58 0.17 7.22 12.37
CA LEU A 58 -0.50 5.95 12.14
C LEU A 58 -0.92 5.29 13.45
N LYS A 59 -2.01 4.52 13.40
CA LYS A 59 -2.48 3.73 14.55
C LYS A 59 -1.78 2.38 14.68
N ASN A 60 -0.94 2.01 13.71
CA ASN A 60 -0.07 0.85 13.73
C ASN A 60 1.02 1.01 12.68
N TYR A 61 2.24 0.53 12.98
CA TYR A 61 3.38 0.55 12.07
C TYR A 61 3.62 -0.77 11.37
N HIS A 62 2.99 -1.86 11.83
CA HIS A 62 3.36 -3.21 11.48
C HIS A 62 2.31 -3.89 10.61
N GLY A 63 2.79 -4.81 9.77
CA GLY A 63 1.96 -5.68 8.95
C GLY A 63 1.68 -5.14 7.54
N ALA A 64 1.33 -6.07 6.66
CA ALA A 64 1.17 -5.83 5.23
C ALA A 64 0.17 -4.73 4.86
N TYR A 65 -0.82 -4.49 5.71
CA TYR A 65 -1.80 -3.41 5.54
C TYR A 65 -1.11 -2.03 5.63
N TRP A 66 -0.40 -1.79 6.73
CA TRP A 66 0.23 -0.49 6.99
C TRP A 66 1.43 -0.23 6.09
N GLU A 67 2.16 -1.29 5.69
CA GLU A 67 3.20 -1.17 4.66
C GLU A 67 2.64 -0.57 3.36
N LYS A 68 1.43 -0.97 2.93
CA LYS A 68 0.78 -0.41 1.74
C LYS A 68 0.33 1.04 1.94
N VAL A 69 -0.19 1.40 3.11
CA VAL A 69 -0.50 2.80 3.44
C VAL A 69 0.77 3.66 3.37
N ILE A 70 1.87 3.18 3.98
CA ILE A 70 3.18 3.85 3.98
C ILE A 70 3.76 3.96 2.56
N ASP A 71 3.61 2.94 1.71
CA ASP A 71 3.98 2.99 0.29
C ASP A 71 3.31 4.18 -0.41
N GLY A 72 1.98 4.34 -0.24
CA GLY A 72 1.21 5.44 -0.81
C GLY A 72 1.64 6.81 -0.28
N ILE A 73 1.83 6.93 1.03
CA ILE A 73 2.33 8.15 1.68
C ILE A 73 3.71 8.51 1.12
N THR A 74 4.62 7.54 1.03
CA THR A 74 5.99 7.73 0.53
C THR A 74 6.00 8.15 -0.94
N GLU A 75 5.13 7.57 -1.77
CA GLU A 75 4.99 7.97 -3.17
C GLU A 75 4.51 9.43 -3.29
N ALA A 76 3.51 9.83 -2.49
CA ALA A 76 3.05 11.21 -2.47
C ALA A 76 4.15 12.17 -1.97
N ALA A 77 4.83 11.84 -0.86
CA ALA A 77 5.89 12.65 -0.29
C ALA A 77 7.00 12.97 -1.30
N LYS A 78 7.42 11.97 -2.11
CA LYS A 78 8.40 12.16 -3.18
C LYS A 78 7.95 13.15 -4.26
N LYS A 79 6.64 13.25 -4.53
CA LYS A 79 6.07 14.15 -5.54
C LYS A 79 5.84 15.56 -5.02
N LEU A 80 5.59 15.69 -3.71
CA LEU A 80 5.24 16.96 -3.09
C LEU A 80 6.45 17.83 -2.75
N ASP A 81 7.62 17.22 -2.58
CA ASP A 81 8.88 17.85 -2.15
C ASP A 81 8.75 18.58 -0.79
N GLU A 82 7.88 18.07 0.09
CA GLU A 82 7.65 18.58 1.43
C GLU A 82 8.42 17.75 2.48
N ALA A 83 8.69 18.31 3.65
CA ALA A 83 9.23 17.56 4.78
C ALA A 83 8.11 16.71 5.40
N VAL A 84 8.21 15.38 5.28
CA VAL A 84 7.21 14.45 5.80
C VAL A 84 7.81 13.62 6.93
N TYR A 85 7.22 13.75 8.11
CA TYR A 85 7.60 13.07 9.34
C TYR A 85 6.59 11.98 9.65
N LEU A 86 7.02 10.74 9.58
CA LEU A 86 6.19 9.56 9.84
C LEU A 86 6.36 9.12 11.29
N GLY A 87 5.25 9.03 12.02
CA GLY A 87 5.13 8.53 13.38
C GLY A 87 3.92 7.61 13.53
N GLY A 88 3.84 6.87 14.62
CA GLY A 88 2.70 6.01 14.93
C GLY A 88 2.92 5.22 16.21
N ILE A 89 1.94 4.40 16.54
CA ILE A 89 1.94 3.52 17.71
C ILE A 89 2.10 2.07 17.29
N ASP A 90 2.67 1.24 18.15
CA ASP A 90 2.90 -0.19 17.87
C ASP A 90 1.64 -1.04 18.12
N ASN A 91 0.68 -0.50 18.85
CA ASN A 91 -0.54 -1.20 19.23
C ASN A 91 -1.74 -0.25 19.16
N GLU A 92 -2.78 -0.62 18.42
CA GLU A 92 -4.02 0.17 18.26
C GLU A 92 -4.75 0.50 19.58
N THR A 93 -4.36 -0.10 20.69
CA THR A 93 -4.90 0.22 22.04
C THR A 93 -4.15 1.33 22.76
N ASP A 94 -2.98 1.77 22.27
CA ASP A 94 -2.21 2.87 22.85
C ASP A 94 -2.70 4.24 22.36
N ILE A 95 -3.92 4.58 22.75
CA ILE A 95 -4.56 5.85 22.39
C ILE A 95 -3.78 7.04 22.96
N SER A 96 -3.21 6.90 24.17
CA SER A 96 -2.41 7.95 24.80
C SER A 96 -1.15 8.27 24.00
N GLY A 97 -0.44 7.26 23.52
CA GLY A 97 0.73 7.44 22.66
C GLY A 97 0.38 8.18 21.36
N GLN A 98 -0.78 7.90 20.76
CA GLN A 98 -1.20 8.63 19.57
C GLN A 98 -1.57 10.10 19.86
N ILE A 99 -2.19 10.40 21.00
CA ILE A 99 -2.44 11.77 21.47
C ILE A 99 -1.12 12.51 21.70
N ASP A 100 -0.14 11.86 22.31
CA ASP A 100 1.18 12.45 22.55
C ASP A 100 1.91 12.78 21.25
N LEU A 101 1.83 11.91 20.23
CA LEU A 101 2.34 12.20 18.90
C LEU A 101 1.68 13.44 18.29
N MET A 102 0.35 13.58 18.38
CA MET A 102 -0.35 14.77 17.88
C MET A 102 0.12 16.05 18.61
N ASN A 103 0.32 15.98 19.93
CA ASN A 103 0.84 17.10 20.69
C ASN A 103 2.27 17.47 20.27
N GLN A 104 3.15 16.48 20.10
CA GLN A 104 4.51 16.69 19.61
C GLN A 104 4.54 17.31 18.20
N ALA A 105 3.70 16.86 17.28
CA ALA A 105 3.58 17.45 15.95
C ALA A 105 3.22 18.95 16.01
N MET A 106 2.25 19.30 16.87
CA MET A 106 1.87 20.71 17.09
C MET A 106 3.01 21.54 17.70
N GLU A 107 3.78 20.97 18.62
CA GLU A 107 4.90 21.65 19.28
C GLU A 107 6.09 21.83 18.34
N GLN A 108 6.29 20.89 17.42
CA GLN A 108 7.35 20.93 16.41
C GLN A 108 6.98 21.79 15.20
N GLY A 109 5.78 22.37 15.17
CA GLY A 109 5.37 23.33 14.15
C GLY A 109 4.80 22.69 12.89
N ALA A 110 4.00 21.64 13.04
CA ALA A 110 3.30 21.01 11.91
C ALA A 110 2.50 22.02 11.09
N ASP A 111 2.69 22.03 9.77
CA ASP A 111 1.84 22.75 8.81
C ASP A 111 0.57 21.95 8.47
N GLY A 112 0.57 20.63 8.69
CA GLY A 112 -0.58 19.75 8.49
C GLY A 112 -0.38 18.38 9.12
N ILE A 113 -1.48 17.72 9.48
CA ILE A 113 -1.47 16.37 10.07
C ILE A 113 -2.30 15.41 9.24
N LEU A 114 -1.68 14.30 8.82
CA LEU A 114 -2.36 13.12 8.27
C LEU A 114 -2.49 12.09 9.38
N LEU A 115 -3.71 11.74 9.77
CA LEU A 115 -3.99 10.89 10.93
C LEU A 115 -4.78 9.65 10.55
N ALA A 116 -4.30 8.48 10.95
CA ALA A 116 -5.11 7.25 11.03
C ALA A 116 -5.53 7.04 12.50
N PRO A 117 -6.75 7.43 12.91
CA PRO A 117 -7.12 7.43 14.31
C PRO A 117 -7.33 6.00 14.86
N ALA A 118 -6.73 5.70 16.01
CA ALA A 118 -6.90 4.41 16.71
C ALA A 118 -8.28 4.31 17.39
N ASP A 119 -8.79 5.44 17.89
CA ASP A 119 -10.09 5.54 18.54
C ASP A 119 -10.88 6.75 18.03
N SER A 120 -12.12 6.51 17.61
CA SER A 120 -12.93 7.55 16.97
C SER A 120 -13.47 8.61 17.94
N ASN A 121 -13.50 8.35 19.24
CA ASN A 121 -14.00 9.28 20.26
C ASN A 121 -12.87 10.08 20.88
N SER A 122 -11.84 9.38 21.35
CA SER A 122 -10.75 9.98 22.13
C SER A 122 -9.88 10.92 21.30
N LEU A 123 -9.75 10.67 19.99
CA LEU A 123 -8.97 11.53 19.09
C LEU A 123 -9.74 12.79 18.64
N ALA A 124 -11.05 12.86 18.85
CA ALA A 124 -11.87 14.01 18.47
C ALA A 124 -11.39 15.32 19.14
N ASP A 125 -11.13 15.28 20.44
CA ASP A 125 -10.64 16.45 21.20
C ASP A 125 -9.23 16.87 20.74
N SER A 126 -8.38 15.91 20.37
CA SER A 126 -7.03 16.20 19.87
C SER A 126 -7.09 16.84 18.48
N CYS A 127 -7.96 16.37 17.59
CA CYS A 127 -8.20 17.00 16.30
C CYS A 127 -8.74 18.42 16.45
N GLN A 128 -9.65 18.67 17.40
CA GLN A 128 -10.13 20.01 17.70
C GLN A 128 -8.98 20.94 18.10
N LYS A 129 -8.09 20.53 19.02
CA LYS A 129 -6.93 21.34 19.43
C LYS A 129 -5.98 21.67 18.28
N VAL A 130 -5.78 20.73 17.36
CA VAL A 130 -4.99 20.95 16.12
C VAL A 130 -5.68 22.02 15.26
N ARG A 131 -6.99 21.89 15.05
CA ARG A 131 -7.80 22.82 14.24
C ARG A 131 -7.87 24.23 14.85
N GLU A 132 -7.89 24.37 16.18
CA GLU A 132 -7.83 25.65 16.89
C GLU A 132 -6.52 26.43 16.64
N LYS A 133 -5.48 25.75 16.13
CA LYS A 133 -4.21 26.34 15.69
C LYS A 133 -4.16 26.59 14.16
N ASP A 134 -5.26 26.50 13.47
CA ASP A 134 -5.37 26.60 12.01
C ASP A 134 -4.54 25.56 11.22
N ILE A 135 -4.21 24.42 11.85
CA ILE A 135 -3.50 23.32 11.22
C ILE A 135 -4.54 22.39 10.56
N PRO A 136 -4.47 22.14 9.24
CA PRO A 136 -5.37 21.21 8.56
C PRO A 136 -5.14 19.77 9.02
N VAL A 137 -6.24 19.01 9.16
CA VAL A 137 -6.26 17.60 9.54
C VAL A 137 -6.94 16.78 8.46
N VAL A 138 -6.21 15.83 7.89
CA VAL A 138 -6.79 14.83 6.99
C VAL A 138 -6.74 13.47 7.66
N LEU A 139 -7.86 12.77 7.65
CA LEU A 139 -7.98 11.41 8.18
C LEU A 139 -7.81 10.38 7.08
N ILE A 140 -7.24 9.24 7.44
CA ILE A 140 -7.14 8.05 6.57
C ILE A 140 -7.58 6.81 7.34
N ASP A 141 -8.03 5.79 6.62
CA ASP A 141 -8.45 4.47 7.13
C ASP A 141 -9.71 4.52 8.02
N SER A 142 -9.75 5.37 9.00
CA SER A 142 -10.87 5.51 9.93
C SER A 142 -11.24 6.97 10.15
N SER A 143 -12.48 7.24 10.52
CA SER A 143 -12.97 8.56 10.88
C SER A 143 -13.04 8.73 12.40
N ILE A 144 -13.28 9.97 12.84
CA ILE A 144 -13.59 10.32 14.25
C ILE A 144 -15.06 10.73 14.40
N ASN A 145 -15.59 10.61 15.62
CA ASN A 145 -16.96 11.03 15.97
C ASN A 145 -17.06 12.54 16.20
N SER A 146 -16.51 13.31 15.27
CA SER A 146 -16.48 14.77 15.30
C SER A 146 -16.41 15.31 13.88
N SER A 147 -16.65 16.60 13.70
CA SER A 147 -16.45 17.31 12.43
C SER A 147 -15.10 18.02 12.34
N GLU A 148 -14.20 17.83 13.32
CA GLU A 148 -12.96 18.56 13.45
C GLU A 148 -11.81 17.96 12.59
N PHE A 149 -12.09 17.79 11.29
CA PHE A 149 -11.13 17.42 10.25
C PHE A 149 -11.59 18.02 8.90
N ASP A 150 -10.68 18.07 7.94
CA ASP A 150 -10.94 18.68 6.62
C ASP A 150 -11.38 17.65 5.57
N ALA A 151 -10.75 16.48 5.57
CA ALA A 151 -11.08 15.38 4.65
C ALA A 151 -10.75 14.03 5.32
N CYS A 152 -11.42 12.96 4.87
CA CYS A 152 -11.20 11.58 5.31
C CYS A 152 -11.21 10.66 4.09
N TYR A 153 -10.11 9.96 3.87
CA TYR A 153 -9.94 8.97 2.81
C TYR A 153 -9.98 7.57 3.41
N MET A 154 -11.07 6.86 3.19
CA MET A 154 -11.32 5.55 3.80
C MET A 154 -12.17 4.67 2.89
N THR A 155 -12.30 3.41 3.21
CA THR A 155 -13.29 2.51 2.63
C THR A 155 -14.69 2.90 3.09
N ASP A 156 -15.71 2.85 2.22
CA ASP A 156 -17.10 2.78 2.68
C ASP A 156 -17.32 1.45 3.41
N ASN A 157 -17.19 1.53 4.73
CA ASN A 157 -17.17 0.34 5.58
C ASN A 157 -18.56 -0.30 5.76
N ILE A 158 -19.65 0.44 5.52
CA ILE A 158 -21.00 -0.14 5.53
C ILE A 158 -21.18 -0.98 4.26
N ASP A 159 -20.93 -0.38 3.08
CA ASP A 159 -20.99 -1.08 1.80
C ASP A 159 -20.07 -2.31 1.78
N ALA A 160 -18.83 -2.17 2.24
CA ALA A 160 -17.88 -3.28 2.31
C ALA A 160 -18.38 -4.42 3.23
N GLY A 161 -19.05 -4.08 4.33
CA GLY A 161 -19.71 -5.06 5.22
C GLY A 161 -20.90 -5.75 4.55
N GLU A 162 -21.73 -5.02 3.81
CA GLU A 162 -22.84 -5.58 3.02
C GLU A 162 -22.32 -6.53 1.93
N MET A 163 -21.27 -6.14 1.21
CA MET A 163 -20.59 -7.00 0.22
C MET A 163 -20.07 -8.29 0.87
N ALA A 164 -19.41 -8.18 2.03
CA ALA A 164 -18.91 -9.34 2.76
C ALA A 164 -20.03 -10.29 3.17
N ALA A 165 -21.19 -9.79 3.60
CA ALA A 165 -22.33 -10.62 3.96
C ALA A 165 -22.97 -11.32 2.74
N LYS A 166 -23.00 -10.63 1.59
CA LYS A 166 -23.45 -11.22 0.33
C LYS A 166 -22.55 -12.37 -0.09
N GLU A 167 -21.24 -12.16 -0.10
CA GLU A 167 -20.26 -13.21 -0.42
C GLU A 167 -20.35 -14.39 0.57
N MET A 168 -20.57 -14.12 1.86
CA MET A 168 -20.78 -15.17 2.86
C MET A 168 -21.96 -16.05 2.49
N LEU A 169 -23.09 -15.47 2.08
CA LEU A 169 -24.27 -16.24 1.66
C LEU A 169 -23.96 -17.08 0.41
N GLU A 170 -23.29 -16.51 -0.59
CA GLU A 170 -22.92 -17.21 -1.82
C GLU A 170 -21.99 -18.39 -1.51
N LEU A 171 -20.93 -18.17 -0.73
CA LEU A 171 -20.00 -19.24 -0.32
C LEU A 171 -20.66 -20.36 0.47
N LEU A 172 -21.59 -20.03 1.37
CA LEU A 172 -22.31 -21.03 2.16
C LEU A 172 -23.21 -21.89 1.27
N TYR A 173 -23.87 -21.30 0.25
CA TYR A 173 -24.65 -22.07 -0.72
C TYR A 173 -23.75 -22.93 -1.61
N ASP A 174 -22.62 -22.40 -2.08
CA ASP A 174 -21.67 -23.11 -2.92
C ASP A 174 -20.99 -24.28 -2.17
N ALA A 175 -20.80 -24.13 -0.86
CA ALA A 175 -20.35 -25.22 0.03
C ALA A 175 -21.44 -26.29 0.28
N GLY A 176 -22.63 -26.13 -0.31
CA GLY A 176 -23.71 -27.14 -0.27
C GLY A 176 -24.58 -27.06 0.97
N ASN A 177 -24.55 -25.99 1.76
CA ASN A 177 -25.42 -25.82 2.91
C ASN A 177 -26.88 -25.59 2.49
N SER A 178 -27.79 -26.29 3.12
CA SER A 178 -29.24 -26.18 2.86
C SER A 178 -29.84 -25.02 3.65
N PRO A 179 -30.70 -24.18 3.03
CA PRO A 179 -31.36 -23.07 3.74
C PRO A 179 -32.31 -23.49 4.85
N THR A 180 -32.65 -24.81 4.93
CA THR A 180 -33.50 -25.37 5.95
C THR A 180 -32.73 -25.93 7.14
N ASP A 181 -31.44 -26.15 6.99
CA ASP A 181 -30.58 -26.68 8.05
C ASP A 181 -30.02 -25.55 8.89
N PRO A 182 -29.94 -25.67 10.22
CA PRO A 182 -29.40 -24.65 11.08
C PRO A 182 -27.88 -24.52 10.83
N LEU A 183 -27.38 -23.29 10.76
CA LEU A 183 -25.97 -23.00 10.81
C LEU A 183 -25.70 -21.63 11.46
N GLU A 184 -24.48 -21.43 11.91
CA GLU A 184 -24.05 -20.23 12.56
C GLU A 184 -22.85 -19.59 11.81
N VAL A 185 -22.77 -18.26 11.88
CA VAL A 185 -21.62 -17.47 11.38
C VAL A 185 -21.00 -16.71 12.54
N GLY A 186 -19.72 -16.95 12.80
CA GLY A 186 -18.93 -16.24 13.79
C GLY A 186 -18.38 -14.92 13.23
N ILE A 187 -18.27 -13.88 14.07
CA ILE A 187 -17.70 -12.57 13.69
C ILE A 187 -16.57 -12.21 14.65
N GLN A 188 -15.46 -11.72 14.08
CA GLN A 188 -14.33 -11.17 14.84
C GLN A 188 -13.89 -9.80 14.29
N LEU A 189 -13.51 -8.90 15.22
CA LEU A 189 -12.99 -7.57 14.91
C LEU A 189 -11.85 -7.17 15.85
N SER A 190 -11.03 -6.19 15.44
CA SER A 190 -9.93 -5.73 16.28
C SER A 190 -10.37 -4.77 17.38
N SER A 191 -11.39 -3.94 17.14
CA SER A 191 -11.83 -2.91 18.06
C SER A 191 -13.32 -2.64 17.91
N ASP A 192 -14.03 -2.50 19.03
CA ASP A 192 -15.43 -2.09 19.12
C ASP A 192 -15.60 -0.55 19.23
N SER A 193 -14.51 0.18 19.38
CA SER A 193 -14.48 1.66 19.42
C SER A 193 -14.03 2.29 18.09
N SER A 194 -13.55 1.50 17.13
CA SER A 194 -13.23 1.96 15.77
C SER A 194 -14.48 2.05 14.92
N GLN A 195 -14.78 3.24 14.40
CA GLN A 195 -15.93 3.46 13.51
C GLN A 195 -15.91 2.56 12.26
N ALA A 196 -14.71 2.31 11.70
CA ALA A 196 -14.57 1.43 10.55
C ALA A 196 -15.03 0.00 10.88
N MET A 197 -14.62 -0.55 12.03
CA MET A 197 -15.01 -1.89 12.46
C MET A 197 -16.50 -1.98 12.76
N VAL A 198 -17.04 -1.01 13.49
CA VAL A 198 -18.47 -0.95 13.80
C VAL A 198 -19.32 -0.85 12.54
N ASN A 199 -18.91 -0.04 11.56
CA ASN A 199 -19.62 0.11 10.29
C ASN A 199 -19.58 -1.20 9.45
N ARG A 200 -18.45 -1.92 9.40
CA ARG A 200 -18.36 -3.22 8.70
C ARG A 200 -19.31 -4.24 9.28
N VAL A 201 -19.29 -4.38 10.62
CA VAL A 201 -20.21 -5.28 11.31
C VAL A 201 -21.67 -4.86 11.09
N SER A 202 -21.96 -3.56 11.15
CA SER A 202 -23.33 -3.05 10.93
C SER A 202 -23.82 -3.33 9.51
N GLY A 203 -22.99 -3.09 8.48
CA GLY A 203 -23.31 -3.42 7.08
C GLY A 203 -23.58 -4.92 6.92
N PHE A 204 -22.69 -5.75 7.45
CA PHE A 204 -22.84 -7.22 7.42
C PHE A 204 -24.17 -7.66 8.06
N LEU A 205 -24.44 -7.24 9.30
CA LEU A 205 -25.63 -7.61 10.04
C LEU A 205 -26.92 -7.11 9.38
N ASN A 206 -26.91 -5.89 8.82
CA ASN A 206 -28.08 -5.33 8.11
C ASN A 206 -28.43 -6.16 6.87
N PHE A 207 -27.45 -6.49 6.06
CA PHE A 207 -27.64 -7.32 4.88
C PHE A 207 -28.10 -8.74 5.28
N TRP A 208 -27.42 -9.34 6.25
CA TRP A 208 -27.73 -10.69 6.75
C TRP A 208 -29.17 -10.81 7.23
N ALA A 209 -29.63 -9.88 8.07
CA ALA A 209 -30.98 -9.87 8.62
C ALA A 209 -32.09 -9.77 7.56
N GLY A 210 -31.79 -9.20 6.40
CA GLY A 210 -32.75 -9.06 5.29
C GLY A 210 -32.72 -10.21 4.27
N ASN A 211 -31.63 -10.93 4.15
CA ASN A 211 -31.37 -11.82 3.03
C ASN A 211 -31.02 -13.27 3.41
N ALA A 212 -30.49 -13.53 4.62
CA ALA A 212 -30.13 -14.86 5.05
C ALA A 212 -31.37 -15.72 5.35
N PRO A 213 -31.29 -17.06 5.15
CA PRO A 213 -32.33 -18.00 5.60
C PRO A 213 -32.63 -17.86 7.09
N GLU A 214 -33.89 -18.12 7.50
CA GLU A 214 -34.33 -17.97 8.90
C GLU A 214 -33.57 -18.87 9.87
N GLN A 215 -33.03 -20.00 9.37
CA GLN A 215 -32.28 -21.00 10.17
C GLN A 215 -30.77 -20.67 10.28
N TRP A 216 -30.29 -19.65 9.53
CA TRP A 216 -28.88 -19.22 9.53
C TRP A 216 -28.70 -18.04 10.47
N GLU A 217 -28.04 -18.29 11.59
CA GLU A 217 -27.90 -17.27 12.66
C GLU A 217 -26.46 -16.73 12.75
N ILE A 218 -26.33 -15.55 13.31
CA ILE A 218 -25.05 -14.98 13.69
C ILE A 218 -24.80 -15.35 15.15
N VAL A 219 -23.61 -15.88 15.45
CA VAL A 219 -23.18 -16.12 16.83
C VAL A 219 -23.23 -14.78 17.59
N GLN A 220 -23.93 -14.75 18.71
CA GLN A 220 -24.14 -13.51 19.48
C GLN A 220 -22.84 -13.03 20.15
N ASP A 221 -21.89 -13.91 20.39
CA ASP A 221 -20.59 -13.61 20.97
C ASP A 221 -19.62 -13.11 19.88
N ILE A 222 -19.73 -11.83 19.55
CA ILE A 222 -18.80 -11.16 18.63
C ILE A 222 -17.49 -10.90 19.37
N ARG A 223 -16.38 -11.45 18.87
CA ARG A 223 -15.08 -11.40 19.54
C ARG A 223 -14.25 -10.17 19.14
N VAL A 224 -13.69 -9.49 20.16
CA VAL A 224 -12.79 -8.34 20.00
C VAL A 224 -11.38 -8.77 20.42
N ASN A 225 -10.45 -8.77 19.46
CA ASN A 225 -9.09 -9.30 19.66
C ASN A 225 -8.02 -8.23 19.97
N GLY A 226 -8.33 -6.93 19.91
CA GLY A 226 -7.40 -5.85 20.22
C GLY A 226 -6.24 -5.69 19.20
N GLY A 227 -6.39 -6.22 17.98
CA GLY A 227 -5.32 -6.22 16.98
C GLY A 227 -4.25 -7.31 17.20
N ASP A 228 -4.49 -8.27 18.09
CA ASP A 228 -3.57 -9.39 18.38
C ASP A 228 -4.00 -10.65 17.61
N THR A 229 -3.16 -11.11 16.69
CA THR A 229 -3.39 -12.29 15.85
C THR A 229 -3.50 -13.59 16.68
N LYS A 230 -2.70 -13.73 17.74
CA LYS A 230 -2.76 -14.92 18.59
C LYS A 230 -4.07 -14.98 19.38
N LYS A 231 -4.53 -13.81 19.85
CA LYS A 231 -5.83 -13.71 20.50
C LYS A 231 -6.93 -14.00 19.50
N ALA A 232 -6.88 -13.47 18.28
CA ALA A 232 -7.85 -13.75 17.22
C ALA A 232 -7.92 -15.25 16.91
N GLN A 233 -6.77 -15.95 16.81
CA GLN A 233 -6.70 -17.40 16.63
C GLN A 233 -7.33 -18.14 17.80
N SER A 234 -6.99 -17.78 19.04
CA SER A 234 -7.58 -18.39 20.24
C SER A 234 -9.10 -18.17 20.32
N ASP A 235 -9.57 -16.96 19.99
CA ASP A 235 -10.99 -16.62 19.97
C ASP A 235 -11.77 -17.43 18.91
N ALA A 236 -11.19 -17.63 17.72
CA ALA A 236 -11.79 -18.46 16.67
C ALA A 236 -11.92 -19.94 17.12
N ALA A 237 -10.86 -20.49 17.71
CA ALA A 237 -10.88 -21.87 18.25
C ALA A 237 -11.92 -22.04 19.38
N VAL A 238 -12.09 -21.00 20.22
CA VAL A 238 -13.14 -21.01 21.26
C VAL A 238 -14.51 -21.01 20.62
N LEU A 239 -14.78 -20.14 19.64
CA LEU A 239 -16.07 -20.07 18.94
C LEU A 239 -16.42 -21.40 18.27
N LEU A 240 -15.48 -22.05 17.56
CA LEU A 240 -15.69 -23.36 16.94
C LEU A 240 -16.05 -24.45 17.96
N ARG A 241 -15.40 -24.43 19.12
CA ARG A 241 -15.64 -25.41 20.18
C ARG A 241 -16.99 -25.21 20.89
N GLU A 242 -17.38 -23.95 21.08
CA GLU A 242 -18.61 -23.60 21.80
C GLU A 242 -19.86 -23.63 20.92
N ASN A 243 -19.71 -23.50 19.59
CA ASN A 243 -20.79 -23.45 18.62
C ASN A 243 -20.50 -24.47 17.49
N ALA A 244 -21.08 -25.67 17.64
CA ALA A 244 -20.84 -26.79 16.72
C ALA A 244 -21.39 -26.56 15.31
N ASP A 245 -22.37 -25.68 15.19
CA ASP A 245 -23.07 -25.37 13.93
C ASP A 245 -22.39 -24.24 13.12
N ILE A 246 -21.24 -23.77 13.57
CA ILE A 246 -20.47 -22.77 12.79
C ILE A 246 -20.04 -23.37 11.46
N LYS A 247 -20.51 -22.71 10.36
CA LYS A 247 -20.16 -22.98 8.97
C LYS A 247 -19.57 -21.77 8.25
N GLY A 248 -19.50 -20.62 8.89
CA GLY A 248 -18.90 -19.42 8.33
C GLY A 248 -18.20 -18.55 9.36
N PHE A 249 -17.16 -17.86 8.94
CA PHE A 249 -16.52 -16.80 9.72
C PHE A 249 -16.40 -15.50 8.91
N PHE A 250 -16.70 -14.39 9.58
CA PHE A 250 -16.40 -13.06 9.08
C PHE A 250 -15.29 -12.42 9.91
N GLY A 251 -14.12 -12.24 9.29
CA GLY A 251 -12.99 -11.51 9.85
C GLY A 251 -13.00 -10.04 9.40
N CYS A 252 -13.34 -9.10 10.29
CA CYS A 252 -13.60 -7.70 9.92
C CYS A 252 -12.35 -6.89 9.58
N ASN A 253 -11.14 -7.42 9.78
CA ASN A 253 -9.86 -6.80 9.45
C ASN A 253 -8.77 -7.85 9.25
N ASN A 254 -7.58 -7.42 8.82
CA ASN A 254 -6.46 -8.32 8.55
C ASN A 254 -6.12 -9.25 9.72
N THR A 255 -5.98 -8.70 10.93
CA THR A 255 -5.62 -9.47 12.13
C THR A 255 -6.65 -10.55 12.46
N SER A 256 -7.93 -10.18 12.42
CA SER A 256 -9.05 -11.15 12.65
C SER A 256 -9.06 -12.23 11.57
N THR A 257 -8.90 -11.84 10.29
CA THR A 257 -8.85 -12.77 9.16
C THR A 257 -7.72 -13.79 9.32
N VAL A 258 -6.49 -13.32 9.60
CA VAL A 258 -5.32 -14.20 9.78
C VAL A 258 -5.51 -15.14 10.97
N GLY A 259 -6.05 -14.64 12.09
CA GLY A 259 -6.34 -15.51 13.25
C GLY A 259 -7.33 -16.63 12.93
N ILE A 260 -8.40 -16.31 12.20
CA ILE A 260 -9.38 -17.31 11.73
C ILE A 260 -8.72 -18.31 10.77
N VAL A 261 -7.96 -17.82 9.76
CA VAL A 261 -7.24 -18.68 8.82
C VAL A 261 -6.36 -19.69 9.54
N ASN A 262 -5.56 -19.23 10.50
CA ASN A 262 -4.67 -20.11 11.28
C ASN A 262 -5.45 -21.18 12.04
N THR A 263 -6.59 -20.80 12.63
CA THR A 263 -7.45 -21.76 13.33
C THR A 263 -8.04 -22.79 12.38
N LEU A 264 -8.58 -22.37 11.23
CA LEU A 264 -9.18 -23.29 10.27
C LEU A 264 -8.15 -24.27 9.68
N PHE A 265 -6.90 -23.84 9.48
CA PHE A 265 -5.80 -24.71 9.08
C PHE A 265 -5.38 -25.68 10.19
N GLU A 266 -5.25 -25.19 11.43
CA GLU A 266 -4.82 -26.01 12.57
C GLU A 266 -5.84 -27.09 12.92
N GLU A 267 -7.14 -26.77 12.81
CA GLU A 267 -8.25 -27.70 13.11
C GLU A 267 -8.77 -28.45 11.87
N GLU A 268 -8.13 -28.27 10.70
CA GLU A 268 -8.49 -28.89 9.41
C GLU A 268 -9.98 -28.69 9.04
N ARG A 269 -10.55 -27.52 9.37
CA ARG A 269 -11.95 -27.19 9.16
C ARG A 269 -12.21 -26.67 7.75
N THR A 270 -12.18 -27.58 6.77
CA THR A 270 -12.49 -27.28 5.35
C THR A 270 -13.99 -27.09 5.08
N ASP A 271 -14.83 -27.46 6.04
CA ASP A 271 -16.29 -27.32 6.01
C ASP A 271 -16.79 -25.93 6.45
N VAL A 272 -15.89 -25.04 6.84
CA VAL A 272 -16.20 -23.68 7.29
C VAL A 272 -15.72 -22.67 6.25
N VAL A 273 -16.64 -21.85 5.74
CA VAL A 273 -16.29 -20.79 4.77
C VAL A 273 -15.75 -19.55 5.48
N LEU A 274 -14.88 -18.78 4.79
CA LEU A 274 -14.31 -17.56 5.32
C LEU A 274 -14.58 -16.37 4.40
N VAL A 275 -15.12 -15.30 4.94
CA VAL A 275 -15.02 -13.97 4.34
C VAL A 275 -14.15 -13.11 5.23
N GLY A 276 -13.04 -12.63 4.66
CA GLY A 276 -12.04 -11.84 5.37
C GLY A 276 -11.94 -10.40 4.89
N PHE A 277 -11.06 -9.66 5.54
CA PHE A 277 -10.57 -8.36 5.08
C PHE A 277 -9.06 -8.39 4.94
N ASP A 278 -8.58 -7.71 3.90
CA ASP A 278 -7.18 -7.59 3.50
C ASP A 278 -6.53 -8.90 3.03
N LEU A 279 -5.28 -8.84 2.60
CA LEU A 279 -4.64 -9.95 1.88
C LEU A 279 -3.24 -10.23 2.43
N ALA A 280 -3.17 -10.79 3.64
CA ALA A 280 -1.95 -11.35 4.21
C ALA A 280 -1.51 -12.63 3.47
N ASP A 281 -0.30 -13.10 3.74
CA ASP A 281 0.22 -14.32 3.09
C ASP A 281 -0.54 -15.57 3.51
N GLU A 282 -0.99 -15.65 4.76
CA GLU A 282 -1.86 -16.72 5.27
C GLU A 282 -3.20 -16.74 4.54
N THR A 283 -3.81 -15.57 4.36
CA THR A 283 -5.06 -15.42 3.59
C THR A 283 -4.87 -15.86 2.14
N LYS A 284 -3.77 -15.47 1.48
CA LYS A 284 -3.44 -15.93 0.12
C LYS A 284 -3.28 -17.43 0.04
N GLN A 285 -2.64 -18.06 1.04
CA GLN A 285 -2.49 -19.52 1.08
C GLN A 285 -3.86 -20.20 1.13
N MET A 286 -4.79 -19.72 1.95
CA MET A 286 -6.14 -20.26 2.03
C MET A 286 -6.90 -20.09 0.71
N LEU A 287 -6.89 -18.88 0.12
CA LEU A 287 -7.53 -18.59 -1.17
C LEU A 287 -6.99 -19.46 -2.32
N GLN A 288 -5.73 -19.91 -2.25
CA GLN A 288 -5.10 -20.77 -3.25
C GLN A 288 -5.27 -22.26 -2.98
N ASN A 289 -5.81 -22.64 -1.83
CA ASN A 289 -6.05 -24.03 -1.49
C ASN A 289 -7.50 -24.42 -1.85
N PRO A 290 -7.73 -25.30 -2.85
CA PRO A 290 -9.06 -25.64 -3.33
C PRO A 290 -9.93 -26.41 -2.33
N GLU A 291 -9.38 -26.83 -1.19
CA GLU A 291 -10.13 -27.48 -0.12
C GLU A 291 -10.91 -26.49 0.74
N TYR A 292 -10.53 -25.18 0.69
CA TYR A 292 -11.18 -24.14 1.49
C TYR A 292 -11.99 -23.19 0.61
N HIS A 293 -13.15 -22.80 1.10
CA HIS A 293 -14.01 -21.80 0.48
C HIS A 293 -13.80 -20.44 1.15
N ALA A 294 -13.09 -19.56 0.50
CA ALA A 294 -12.75 -18.28 1.10
C ALA A 294 -12.74 -17.13 0.08
N VAL A 295 -13.10 -15.93 0.53
CA VAL A 295 -13.01 -14.67 -0.18
C VAL A 295 -12.50 -13.62 0.80
N THR A 296 -11.78 -12.61 0.32
CA THR A 296 -11.38 -11.47 1.14
C THR A 296 -11.68 -10.14 0.46
N VAL A 297 -12.11 -9.16 1.26
CA VAL A 297 -12.31 -7.77 0.83
C VAL A 297 -10.97 -7.04 0.94
N LEU A 298 -10.36 -6.72 -0.19
CA LEU A 298 -9.10 -5.97 -0.25
C LEU A 298 -9.40 -4.49 -0.36
N GLN A 299 -8.94 -3.72 0.61
CA GLN A 299 -9.00 -2.26 0.59
C GLN A 299 -7.88 -1.68 -0.29
N LYS A 300 -8.03 -0.42 -0.69
CA LYS A 300 -7.00 0.31 -1.46
C LYS A 300 -6.14 1.18 -0.54
N GLN A 301 -5.36 0.53 0.31
CA GLN A 301 -4.57 1.15 1.37
C GLN A 301 -3.57 2.19 0.84
N ASP A 302 -2.91 1.87 -0.27
CA ASP A 302 -1.99 2.77 -0.96
C ASP A 302 -2.68 4.07 -1.41
N GLN A 303 -3.92 3.96 -1.90
CA GLN A 303 -4.70 5.13 -2.30
C GLN A 303 -5.13 5.98 -1.10
N MET A 304 -5.42 5.39 0.05
CA MET A 304 -5.74 6.16 1.28
C MET A 304 -4.56 7.06 1.66
N GLY A 305 -3.36 6.49 1.75
CA GLY A 305 -2.14 7.23 2.05
C GLY A 305 -1.79 8.28 0.99
N TYR A 306 -1.81 7.89 -0.27
CA TYR A 306 -1.45 8.75 -1.40
C TYR A 306 -2.40 9.95 -1.55
N LEU A 307 -3.70 9.71 -1.64
CA LEU A 307 -4.70 10.75 -1.83
C LEU A 307 -4.84 11.64 -0.59
N GLY A 308 -4.75 11.05 0.61
CA GLY A 308 -4.73 11.79 1.87
C GLY A 308 -3.61 12.81 1.93
N MET A 309 -2.38 12.42 1.54
CA MET A 309 -1.23 13.32 1.46
C MET A 309 -1.41 14.43 0.43
N LEU A 310 -1.93 14.13 -0.78
CA LEU A 310 -2.20 15.15 -1.79
C LEU A 310 -3.24 16.16 -1.32
N SER A 311 -4.31 15.67 -0.69
CA SER A 311 -5.37 16.53 -0.13
C SER A 311 -4.83 17.44 0.97
N LEU A 312 -4.03 16.88 1.89
CA LEU A 312 -3.42 17.67 2.97
C LEU A 312 -2.52 18.78 2.42
N ASN A 313 -1.71 18.48 1.42
CA ASN A 313 -0.85 19.49 0.77
C ASN A 313 -1.67 20.61 0.09
N SER A 314 -2.78 20.28 -0.55
CA SER A 314 -3.72 21.28 -1.12
C SER A 314 -4.30 22.18 -0.03
N LEU A 315 -4.69 21.61 1.11
CA LEU A 315 -5.21 22.36 2.26
C LEU A 315 -4.16 23.31 2.86
N ILE A 316 -2.91 22.85 2.99
CA ILE A 316 -1.76 23.68 3.45
C ILE A 316 -1.55 24.87 2.51
N LYS A 317 -1.81 24.72 1.21
CA LYS A 317 -1.74 25.79 0.20
C LYS A 317 -2.97 26.72 0.20
N GLY A 318 -3.95 26.47 1.07
CA GLY A 318 -5.17 27.29 1.22
C GLY A 318 -6.32 26.89 0.31
N GLU A 319 -6.23 25.75 -0.40
CA GLU A 319 -7.35 25.18 -1.12
C GLU A 319 -8.36 24.59 -0.12
N LYS A 320 -9.62 24.47 -0.53
CA LYS A 320 -10.67 23.89 0.32
C LYS A 320 -11.14 22.57 -0.25
N SER A 321 -11.36 21.59 0.60
CA SER A 321 -12.04 20.38 0.19
C SER A 321 -13.53 20.63 0.02
N GLU A 322 -14.11 20.20 -1.11
CA GLU A 322 -15.57 20.28 -1.37
C GLU A 322 -16.34 19.18 -0.63
N GLN A 323 -15.68 18.08 -0.29
CA GLN A 323 -16.23 16.93 0.40
C GLN A 323 -15.38 16.57 1.61
N LYS A 324 -16.01 15.99 2.63
CA LYS A 324 -15.31 15.51 3.82
C LYS A 324 -14.91 14.04 3.74
N TYR A 325 -15.70 13.20 3.06
CA TYR A 325 -15.51 11.76 2.99
C TYR A 325 -15.28 11.32 1.55
N PHE A 326 -14.24 10.56 1.36
CA PHE A 326 -13.83 10.00 0.07
C PHE A 326 -13.67 8.49 0.21
N ASP A 327 -14.56 7.75 -0.46
CA ASP A 327 -14.41 6.31 -0.57
C ASP A 327 -13.26 5.96 -1.51
N THR A 328 -12.31 5.16 -1.03
CA THR A 328 -11.21 4.65 -1.84
C THR A 328 -11.56 3.37 -2.57
N GLY A 329 -12.72 2.77 -2.25
CA GLY A 329 -13.23 1.54 -2.81
C GLY A 329 -12.53 0.27 -2.31
N VAL A 330 -13.14 -0.86 -2.64
CA VAL A 330 -12.63 -2.20 -2.31
C VAL A 330 -12.57 -3.11 -3.54
N ILE A 331 -11.92 -4.25 -3.42
CA ILE A 331 -11.86 -5.31 -4.43
C ILE A 331 -12.15 -6.64 -3.73
N MET A 332 -13.09 -7.43 -4.27
CA MET A 332 -13.27 -8.82 -3.84
C MET A 332 -12.15 -9.68 -4.42
N VAL A 333 -11.49 -10.44 -3.58
CA VAL A 333 -10.35 -11.29 -3.93
C VAL A 333 -10.66 -12.72 -3.56
N ASP A 334 -10.76 -13.55 -4.56
CA ASP A 334 -10.92 -14.99 -4.51
C ASP A 334 -9.72 -15.71 -5.17
N SER A 335 -9.83 -17.02 -5.36
CA SER A 335 -8.84 -17.82 -6.07
C SER A 335 -8.67 -17.37 -7.52
N ASP A 336 -9.74 -17.02 -8.21
CA ASP A 336 -9.75 -16.67 -9.62
C ASP A 336 -9.08 -15.32 -9.84
N TYR A 337 -9.38 -14.33 -9.00
CA TYR A 337 -8.68 -13.05 -9.01
C TYR A 337 -7.15 -13.20 -8.83
N LEU A 338 -6.73 -14.10 -7.92
CA LEU A 338 -5.30 -14.36 -7.71
C LEU A 338 -4.66 -15.07 -8.90
N MET A 339 -5.39 -15.98 -9.57
CA MET A 339 -4.95 -16.63 -10.80
C MET A 339 -4.88 -15.65 -11.98
N GLU A 340 -5.89 -14.83 -12.19
CA GLU A 340 -5.87 -13.76 -13.21
C GLU A 340 -4.73 -12.78 -12.99
N LYS A 341 -4.47 -12.38 -11.76
CA LYS A 341 -3.32 -11.51 -11.42
C LYS A 341 -1.99 -12.22 -11.66
N LYS A 342 -1.92 -13.54 -11.40
CA LYS A 342 -0.75 -14.37 -11.68
C LYS A 342 -0.57 -14.57 -13.19
N GLU A 343 -1.65 -14.81 -13.94
CA GLU A 343 -1.65 -14.88 -15.39
C GLU A 343 -1.36 -13.49 -16.01
N LYS A 344 -1.97 -12.43 -15.52
CA LYS A 344 -1.69 -11.06 -15.96
C LYS A 344 -0.24 -10.64 -15.65
N LYS A 345 0.32 -11.07 -14.54
CA LYS A 345 1.76 -10.97 -14.26
C LYS A 345 2.59 -11.81 -15.23
N ARG A 346 2.09 -12.99 -15.62
CA ARG A 346 2.69 -13.87 -16.63
C ARG A 346 2.49 -13.33 -18.06
N TYR A 347 1.31 -12.74 -18.38
CA TYR A 347 1.06 -12.02 -19.64
C TYR A 347 1.82 -10.70 -19.73
N ILE A 348 1.99 -9.98 -18.64
CA ILE A 348 2.87 -8.79 -18.55
C ILE A 348 4.34 -9.24 -18.66
N GLY A 349 4.69 -10.43 -18.20
CA GLY A 349 5.98 -11.10 -18.45
C GLY A 349 6.15 -11.57 -19.90
N LEU A 350 5.05 -11.85 -20.63
CA LEU A 350 5.05 -12.15 -22.06
C LEU A 350 5.05 -10.88 -22.93
N SER A 351 4.59 -9.75 -22.42
CA SER A 351 4.79 -8.40 -23.00
C SER A 351 5.98 -7.71 -22.30
N SER A 352 7.09 -8.40 -22.20
CA SER A 352 8.31 -7.84 -21.62
C SER A 352 9.04 -6.90 -22.56
N THR A 353 8.69 -6.91 -23.85
CA THR A 353 9.35 -6.11 -24.88
C THR A 353 8.54 -4.87 -25.25
N ASP A 354 9.25 -3.82 -25.67
CA ASP A 354 8.66 -2.67 -26.32
C ASP A 354 8.17 -3.06 -27.73
N ALA A 355 6.90 -2.79 -28.03
CA ALA A 355 6.25 -3.25 -29.28
C ALA A 355 6.88 -2.67 -30.56
N LEU A 356 7.55 -1.50 -30.46
CA LEU A 356 8.19 -0.86 -31.58
C LEU A 356 9.61 -1.41 -31.84
N THR A 357 10.40 -1.54 -30.77
CA THR A 357 11.84 -1.78 -30.83
C THR A 357 12.26 -3.23 -30.55
N GLY A 358 11.40 -4.02 -29.91
CA GLY A 358 11.65 -5.42 -29.59
C GLY A 358 12.61 -5.67 -28.40
N ILE A 359 13.26 -4.64 -27.85
CA ILE A 359 14.01 -4.76 -26.60
C ILE A 359 13.08 -4.65 -25.40
N LEU A 360 13.57 -4.83 -24.16
CA LEU A 360 12.72 -4.76 -22.98
C LEU A 360 12.00 -3.41 -22.90
N ASN A 361 10.75 -3.43 -22.46
CA ASN A 361 10.07 -2.20 -22.07
C ASN A 361 10.55 -1.73 -20.69
N ARG A 362 10.23 -0.50 -20.31
CA ARG A 362 10.64 0.13 -19.04
C ARG A 362 10.44 -0.78 -17.82
N ARG A 363 9.26 -1.41 -17.73
CA ARG A 363 8.90 -2.25 -16.58
C ARG A 363 9.71 -3.53 -16.52
N ALA A 364 9.86 -4.23 -17.64
CA ALA A 364 10.64 -5.46 -17.71
C ALA A 364 12.13 -5.19 -17.44
N PHE A 365 12.68 -4.10 -17.98
CA PHE A 365 14.03 -3.67 -17.68
C PHE A 365 14.24 -3.41 -16.18
N GLN A 366 13.32 -2.70 -15.53
CA GLN A 366 13.40 -2.43 -14.09
C GLN A 366 13.42 -3.74 -13.29
N VAL A 367 12.53 -4.68 -13.60
CA VAL A 367 12.45 -5.98 -12.91
C VAL A 367 13.75 -6.77 -13.05
N GLU A 368 14.34 -6.81 -14.26
CA GLU A 368 15.61 -7.51 -14.48
C GLU A 368 16.79 -6.82 -13.78
N LEU A 369 16.82 -5.49 -13.78
CA LEU A 369 17.86 -4.75 -13.07
C LEU A 369 17.74 -4.93 -11.54
N GLU A 370 16.54 -4.84 -10.97
CA GLU A 370 16.31 -5.09 -9.54
C GLU A 370 16.75 -6.50 -9.10
N GLU A 371 16.66 -7.47 -10.00
CA GLU A 371 17.20 -8.82 -9.79
C GLU A 371 18.74 -8.81 -9.68
N GLN A 372 19.46 -8.06 -10.53
CA GLN A 372 20.92 -7.93 -10.46
C GLN A 372 21.35 -7.18 -9.18
N ILE A 373 20.65 -6.11 -8.84
CA ILE A 373 20.85 -5.34 -7.61
C ILE A 373 20.70 -6.26 -6.38
N ARG A 374 19.67 -7.11 -6.36
CA ARG A 374 19.43 -8.06 -5.27
C ARG A 374 20.54 -9.10 -5.13
N LYS A 375 21.12 -9.54 -6.25
CA LYS A 375 22.29 -10.42 -6.29
C LYS A 375 23.59 -9.72 -5.90
N LYS A 376 23.56 -8.38 -5.75
CA LYS A 376 24.73 -7.52 -5.50
C LYS A 376 25.82 -7.65 -6.58
N GLU A 377 25.41 -7.93 -7.82
CA GLU A 377 26.33 -8.01 -8.97
C GLU A 377 26.69 -6.60 -9.44
N PRO A 378 27.96 -6.15 -9.31
CA PRO A 378 28.37 -4.81 -9.69
C PRO A 378 28.22 -4.59 -11.19
N GLY A 379 27.96 -3.33 -11.59
CA GLY A 379 27.78 -3.01 -13.00
C GLY A 379 27.55 -1.53 -13.25
N PHE A 380 27.24 -1.19 -14.50
CA PHE A 380 27.00 0.18 -14.92
C PHE A 380 25.60 0.33 -15.53
N PHE A 381 24.80 1.19 -14.93
CA PHE A 381 23.55 1.63 -15.48
C PHE A 381 23.79 2.86 -16.39
N ILE A 382 23.25 2.85 -17.61
CA ILE A 382 23.40 3.90 -18.60
C ILE A 382 22.02 4.37 -19.04
N PHE A 383 21.79 5.67 -18.99
CA PHE A 383 20.60 6.32 -19.53
C PHE A 383 20.98 7.01 -20.84
N ILE A 384 20.28 6.74 -21.94
CA ILE A 384 20.60 7.21 -23.29
C ILE A 384 19.34 7.92 -23.85
N ASP A 385 19.55 9.09 -24.46
CA ASP A 385 18.50 9.89 -25.06
C ASP A 385 18.90 10.30 -26.49
N VAL A 386 17.99 10.15 -27.45
CA VAL A 386 18.24 10.52 -28.85
C VAL A 386 18.16 12.01 -29.01
N ASP A 387 19.28 12.64 -29.39
CA ASP A 387 19.36 14.09 -29.51
C ASP A 387 18.44 14.65 -30.60
N ASN A 388 17.67 15.69 -30.25
CA ASN A 388 16.77 16.41 -31.15
C ASN A 388 15.72 15.55 -31.88
N PHE A 389 15.31 14.42 -31.29
CA PHE A 389 14.37 13.47 -31.91
C PHE A 389 13.02 14.11 -32.26
N LYS A 390 12.52 15.03 -31.44
CA LYS A 390 11.29 15.79 -31.76
C LYS A 390 11.44 16.57 -33.07
N SER A 391 12.56 17.27 -33.28
CA SER A 391 12.83 18.01 -34.52
C SER A 391 12.93 17.08 -35.74
N TYR A 392 13.45 15.86 -35.52
CA TYR A 392 13.48 14.84 -36.56
C TYR A 392 12.05 14.40 -36.94
N ASN A 393 11.19 14.11 -35.97
CA ASN A 393 9.79 13.78 -36.23
C ASN A 393 9.02 14.91 -36.93
N ASP A 394 9.27 16.16 -36.54
CA ASP A 394 8.64 17.34 -37.13
C ASP A 394 9.06 17.52 -38.61
N THR A 395 10.27 17.08 -38.96
CA THR A 395 10.82 17.21 -40.30
C THR A 395 10.45 16.04 -41.22
N TYR A 396 10.56 14.81 -40.71
CA TYR A 396 10.46 13.56 -41.52
C TYR A 396 9.21 12.75 -41.23
N GLY A 397 8.42 13.17 -40.24
CA GLY A 397 7.19 12.47 -39.81
C GLY A 397 7.42 11.29 -38.86
N HIS A 398 6.41 10.96 -38.05
CA HIS A 398 6.47 9.93 -37.01
C HIS A 398 6.85 8.54 -37.54
N ASN A 399 6.41 8.17 -38.74
CA ASN A 399 6.75 6.86 -39.31
C ASN A 399 8.27 6.70 -39.54
N ASN A 400 8.96 7.76 -39.94
CA ASN A 400 10.41 7.76 -40.09
C ASN A 400 11.11 7.81 -38.72
N GLY A 401 10.52 8.52 -37.74
CA GLY A 401 10.97 8.46 -36.36
C GLY A 401 10.90 7.05 -35.76
N ASP A 402 9.83 6.34 -36.01
CA ASP A 402 9.69 4.94 -35.59
C ASP A 402 10.75 4.02 -36.20
N LEU A 403 11.07 4.21 -37.49
CA LEU A 403 12.17 3.49 -38.14
C LEU A 403 13.52 3.82 -37.51
N CYS A 404 13.77 5.10 -37.19
CA CYS A 404 14.97 5.51 -36.45
C CYS A 404 15.10 4.82 -35.11
N LEU A 405 14.03 4.79 -34.31
CA LEU A 405 14.03 4.11 -32.99
C LEU A 405 14.27 2.61 -33.08
N LYS A 406 13.73 1.94 -34.11
CA LYS A 406 14.02 0.51 -34.39
C LYS A 406 15.49 0.29 -34.69
N HIS A 407 16.09 1.13 -35.55
CA HIS A 407 17.51 1.02 -35.88
C HIS A 407 18.40 1.39 -34.69
N PHE A 408 17.98 2.35 -33.89
CA PHE A 408 18.69 2.74 -32.66
C PHE A 408 18.73 1.57 -31.65
N ALA A 409 17.60 0.92 -31.41
CA ALA A 409 17.52 -0.29 -30.56
C ALA A 409 18.41 -1.43 -31.11
N LYS A 410 18.43 -1.62 -32.42
CA LYS A 410 19.30 -2.62 -33.05
C LYS A 410 20.78 -2.26 -32.84
N ALA A 411 21.17 -0.99 -32.99
CA ALA A 411 22.54 -0.53 -32.71
C ALA A 411 22.93 -0.79 -31.23
N ILE A 412 22.01 -0.59 -30.28
CA ILE A 412 22.23 -0.94 -28.89
C ILE A 412 22.51 -2.44 -28.77
N GLN A 413 21.69 -3.31 -29.34
CA GLN A 413 21.88 -4.77 -29.30
C GLN A 413 23.21 -5.24 -29.91
N GLU A 414 23.69 -4.59 -30.98
CA GLU A 414 24.93 -4.94 -31.67
C GLU A 414 26.20 -4.37 -31.01
N CYS A 415 26.08 -3.32 -30.21
CA CYS A 415 27.21 -2.64 -29.60
C CYS A 415 27.56 -3.15 -28.21
N PHE A 416 26.57 -3.53 -27.42
CA PHE A 416 26.78 -3.95 -26.06
C PHE A 416 26.98 -5.47 -25.94
N PRO A 417 27.74 -5.95 -24.93
CA PRO A 417 28.04 -7.38 -24.80
C PRO A 417 26.82 -8.24 -24.53
N GLU A 418 26.92 -9.50 -24.89
CA GLU A 418 25.90 -10.51 -24.55
C GLU A 418 25.71 -10.59 -23.02
N GLY A 419 24.46 -10.68 -22.57
CA GLY A 419 24.09 -10.65 -21.16
C GLY A 419 23.87 -9.25 -20.59
N SER A 420 24.00 -8.18 -21.43
CA SER A 420 23.54 -6.83 -21.06
C SER A 420 22.01 -6.79 -20.97
N ILE A 421 21.48 -6.02 -20.01
CA ILE A 421 20.04 -5.73 -19.94
C ILE A 421 19.81 -4.46 -20.77
N LEU A 422 18.94 -4.55 -21.78
CA LEU A 422 18.69 -3.49 -22.75
C LEU A 422 17.20 -3.17 -22.76
N GLY A 423 16.84 -1.89 -22.61
CA GLY A 423 15.44 -1.48 -22.57
C GLY A 423 15.15 -0.11 -23.16
N ARG A 424 13.90 0.09 -23.60
CA ARG A 424 13.36 1.39 -23.95
C ARG A 424 12.60 1.94 -22.75
N TYR A 425 13.05 3.09 -22.24
CA TYR A 425 12.48 3.70 -21.03
C TYR A 425 11.21 4.49 -21.33
N GLY A 426 11.16 5.15 -22.48
CA GLY A 426 10.00 5.89 -22.98
C GLY A 426 10.37 6.76 -24.18
N GLY A 427 9.46 7.07 -25.07
CA GLY A 427 9.70 7.97 -26.20
C GLY A 427 10.98 7.66 -26.97
N ASP A 428 11.96 8.55 -26.84
CA ASP A 428 13.32 8.51 -27.41
C ASP A 428 14.41 8.16 -26.38
N GLU A 429 14.01 7.65 -25.20
CA GLU A 429 14.89 7.29 -24.09
C GLU A 429 15.14 5.79 -24.02
N PHE A 430 16.39 5.39 -23.87
CA PHE A 430 16.84 4.02 -23.76
C PHE A 430 17.68 3.82 -22.50
N VAL A 431 17.70 2.59 -21.99
CA VAL A 431 18.47 2.21 -20.80
C VAL A 431 19.25 0.93 -21.04
N VAL A 432 20.45 0.87 -20.47
CA VAL A 432 21.36 -0.27 -20.57
C VAL A 432 21.94 -0.56 -19.19
N TYR A 433 21.99 -1.82 -18.80
CA TYR A 433 22.80 -2.25 -17.65
C TYR A 433 23.85 -3.26 -18.09
N LEU A 434 25.08 -2.95 -17.77
CA LEU A 434 26.27 -3.76 -18.09
C LEU A 434 26.83 -4.34 -16.81
N LYS A 435 26.88 -5.66 -16.71
CA LYS A 435 27.48 -6.38 -15.59
C LYS A 435 28.88 -6.87 -15.93
N ASP A 436 29.72 -7.06 -14.93
CA ASP A 436 31.07 -7.60 -15.05
C ASP A 436 31.96 -6.85 -16.05
N VAL A 437 31.80 -5.53 -16.17
CA VAL A 437 32.59 -4.69 -17.07
C VAL A 437 33.36 -3.63 -16.29
N THR A 438 34.50 -3.18 -16.85
CA THR A 438 35.24 -2.03 -16.30
C THR A 438 34.69 -0.71 -16.86
N LYS A 439 34.97 0.37 -16.16
CA LYS A 439 34.60 1.73 -16.61
C LYS A 439 35.17 2.06 -18.01
N GLU A 440 36.40 1.62 -18.29
CA GLU A 440 37.05 1.79 -19.58
C GLU A 440 36.32 1.03 -20.69
N SER A 441 35.87 -0.19 -20.41
CA SER A 441 35.07 -0.99 -21.35
C SER A 441 33.74 -0.29 -21.69
N VAL A 442 33.09 0.32 -20.69
CA VAL A 442 31.85 1.07 -20.92
C VAL A 442 32.07 2.22 -21.91
N TYR A 443 33.14 2.98 -21.76
CA TYR A 443 33.49 4.05 -22.71
C TYR A 443 33.73 3.50 -24.13
N ILE A 444 34.40 2.34 -24.26
CA ILE A 444 34.63 1.70 -25.57
C ILE A 444 33.30 1.30 -26.23
N TYR A 445 32.37 0.70 -25.48
CA TYR A 445 31.05 0.34 -25.99
C TYR A 445 30.26 1.57 -26.41
N MET A 446 30.28 2.63 -25.61
CA MET A 446 29.58 3.87 -25.92
C MET A 446 30.19 4.58 -27.16
N GLU A 447 31.49 4.57 -27.31
CA GLU A 447 32.13 5.13 -28.51
C GLU A 447 31.77 4.36 -29.78
N LYS A 448 31.77 3.01 -29.70
CA LYS A 448 31.30 2.12 -30.78
C LYS A 448 29.85 2.43 -31.15
N PHE A 449 28.98 2.54 -30.15
CA PHE A 449 27.58 2.84 -30.32
C PHE A 449 27.35 4.21 -30.99
N GLN A 450 28.01 5.28 -30.52
CA GLN A 450 27.90 6.60 -31.10
C GLN A 450 28.37 6.66 -32.57
N LYS A 451 29.45 5.94 -32.90
CA LYS A 451 29.88 5.80 -34.29
C LYS A 451 28.87 5.09 -35.17
N MET A 452 28.24 4.04 -34.65
CA MET A 452 27.23 3.24 -35.37
C MET A 452 25.96 4.07 -35.69
N ILE A 453 25.47 4.86 -34.74
CA ILE A 453 24.27 5.68 -34.94
C ILE A 453 24.50 6.89 -35.79
N ALA A 454 25.75 7.40 -35.87
CA ALA A 454 26.12 8.57 -36.70
C ALA A 454 26.01 8.29 -38.20
N ASP A 455 26.17 7.04 -38.65
CA ASP A 455 26.12 6.60 -40.04
C ASP A 455 25.01 5.59 -40.35
N LEU A 456 23.83 5.82 -39.78
CA LEU A 456 22.71 4.89 -39.87
C LEU A 456 22.06 4.98 -41.26
N THR A 457 21.87 3.81 -41.91
CA THR A 457 21.12 3.75 -43.18
C THR A 457 19.78 3.05 -42.90
N LEU A 458 18.69 3.75 -43.15
CA LEU A 458 17.35 3.20 -42.99
C LEU A 458 17.07 2.09 -44.02
N ALA A 459 16.08 1.26 -43.73
CA ALA A 459 15.61 0.22 -44.66
C ALA A 459 15.14 0.80 -46.01
N THR A 460 14.81 2.08 -46.07
CA THR A 460 14.47 2.85 -47.28
C THR A 460 15.68 3.19 -48.16
N GLY A 461 16.94 2.95 -47.66
CA GLY A 461 18.18 3.37 -48.33
C GLY A 461 18.61 4.80 -47.99
N GLU A 462 17.85 5.52 -47.18
CA GLU A 462 18.16 6.89 -46.74
C GLU A 462 19.21 6.87 -45.63
N LYS A 463 20.22 7.73 -45.73
CA LYS A 463 21.24 7.92 -44.70
C LYS A 463 20.75 8.94 -43.66
N VAL A 464 20.74 8.53 -42.41
CA VAL A 464 20.36 9.40 -41.30
C VAL A 464 21.52 9.53 -40.32
N HIS A 465 21.83 10.76 -39.94
CA HIS A 465 22.79 11.05 -38.90
C HIS A 465 22.04 11.24 -37.57
N LEU A 466 22.13 10.27 -36.71
CA LEU A 466 21.61 10.38 -35.34
C LEU A 466 22.74 10.70 -34.37
N SER A 467 22.40 11.45 -33.33
CA SER A 467 23.26 11.72 -32.18
C SER A 467 22.52 11.31 -30.93
N ALA A 468 23.24 10.85 -29.93
CA ALA A 468 22.69 10.52 -28.63
C ALA A 468 23.54 11.08 -27.50
N SER A 469 22.88 11.61 -26.50
CA SER A 469 23.49 11.97 -25.23
C SER A 469 23.27 10.84 -24.22
N ALA A 470 24.30 10.53 -23.41
CA ALA A 470 24.14 9.47 -22.41
C ALA A 470 24.83 9.80 -21.09
N GLY A 471 24.24 9.35 -20.02
CA GLY A 471 24.79 9.42 -18.66
C GLY A 471 24.85 8.05 -18.01
N GLY A 472 25.92 7.77 -17.27
CA GLY A 472 26.12 6.49 -16.59
C GLY A 472 26.29 6.63 -15.09
N ALA A 473 25.92 5.58 -14.37
CA ALA A 473 26.12 5.42 -12.93
C ALA A 473 26.60 3.99 -12.61
N ALA A 474 27.60 3.89 -11.73
CA ALA A 474 28.12 2.60 -11.25
C ALA A 474 27.30 2.07 -10.06
N PHE A 475 26.96 0.78 -10.09
CA PHE A 475 26.37 0.06 -8.96
C PHE A 475 27.49 -0.75 -8.26
N PRO A 476 27.59 -0.70 -6.92
CA PRO A 476 26.73 0.06 -5.99
C PRO A 476 27.21 1.51 -5.69
N GLU A 477 28.37 1.97 -6.19
CA GLU A 477 29.07 3.18 -5.74
C GLU A 477 28.28 4.46 -5.95
N GLN A 478 27.41 4.52 -6.98
CA GLN A 478 26.67 5.72 -7.34
C GLN A 478 25.14 5.55 -7.23
N GLY A 479 24.71 4.42 -6.68
CA GLY A 479 23.33 4.10 -6.37
C GLY A 479 23.19 2.65 -5.94
N GLU A 480 22.41 2.41 -4.88
CA GLU A 480 22.19 1.07 -4.32
C GLU A 480 20.84 0.45 -4.76
N ASP A 481 19.99 1.23 -5.43
CA ASP A 481 18.70 0.81 -5.95
C ASP A 481 18.46 1.40 -7.36
N PHE A 482 17.40 0.91 -8.02
CA PHE A 482 17.02 1.38 -9.35
C PHE A 482 16.82 2.91 -9.42
N ILE A 483 16.18 3.49 -8.43
CA ILE A 483 15.83 4.93 -8.41
C ILE A 483 17.08 5.78 -8.27
N SER A 484 17.97 5.42 -7.36
CA SER A 484 19.23 6.15 -7.12
C SER A 484 20.19 6.05 -8.32
N LEU A 485 20.24 4.89 -8.99
CA LEU A 485 20.99 4.72 -10.24
C LEU A 485 20.42 5.57 -11.37
N CYS A 486 19.08 5.56 -11.56
CA CYS A 486 18.44 6.44 -12.54
C CYS A 486 18.76 7.91 -12.29
N ARG A 487 18.63 8.39 -11.03
CA ARG A 487 18.93 9.78 -10.67
C ARG A 487 20.39 10.13 -10.95
N SER A 488 21.31 9.22 -10.63
CA SER A 488 22.75 9.44 -10.85
C SER A 488 23.09 9.49 -12.33
N ALA A 489 22.53 8.60 -13.14
CA ALA A 489 22.73 8.57 -14.58
C ALA A 489 22.06 9.76 -15.28
N ASP A 490 20.85 10.14 -14.88
CA ASP A 490 20.14 11.31 -15.42
C ASP A 490 20.90 12.62 -15.15
N ALA A 491 21.44 12.80 -13.94
CA ALA A 491 22.28 13.95 -13.63
C ALA A 491 23.54 14.02 -14.53
N ALA A 492 24.14 12.87 -14.86
CA ALA A 492 25.27 12.82 -15.81
C ALA A 492 24.82 13.12 -17.24
N LEU A 493 23.67 12.59 -17.67
CA LEU A 493 23.04 12.87 -18.97
C LEU A 493 22.71 14.36 -19.13
N TYR A 494 22.10 14.95 -18.09
CA TYR A 494 21.81 16.39 -18.09
C TYR A 494 23.07 17.22 -18.31
N ASN A 495 24.18 16.89 -17.64
CA ASN A 495 25.46 17.54 -17.86
C ASN A 495 25.96 17.44 -19.33
N VAL A 496 25.80 16.27 -19.96
CA VAL A 496 26.14 16.05 -21.36
C VAL A 496 25.28 16.94 -22.26
N LYS A 497 23.98 16.98 -22.06
CA LYS A 497 23.04 17.81 -22.83
C LYS A 497 23.37 19.30 -22.74
N GLN A 498 23.81 19.80 -21.58
CA GLN A 498 24.22 21.20 -21.38
C GLN A 498 25.57 21.55 -22.04
N ASN A 499 26.45 20.59 -22.27
CA ASN A 499 27.79 20.79 -22.81
C ASN A 499 27.93 20.42 -24.29
N GLY A 500 26.84 20.47 -25.07
CA GLY A 500 26.88 20.33 -26.53
C GLY A 500 26.29 19.05 -27.08
N LYS A 501 25.74 18.16 -26.25
CA LYS A 501 25.11 16.87 -26.65
C LYS A 501 26.09 15.89 -27.32
N GLY A 502 25.61 14.77 -27.80
CA GLY A 502 26.37 13.79 -28.59
C GLY A 502 27.56 13.17 -27.87
N ALA A 503 27.49 13.05 -26.55
CA ALA A 503 28.58 12.54 -25.71
C ALA A 503 28.05 11.59 -24.61
N PHE A 504 29.01 10.95 -23.93
CA PHE A 504 28.72 10.06 -22.79
C PHE A 504 29.58 10.45 -21.58
N LYS A 505 29.01 10.40 -20.40
CA LYS A 505 29.69 10.65 -19.14
C LYS A 505 29.18 9.73 -18.03
N ILE A 506 30.10 9.11 -17.29
CA ILE A 506 29.79 8.46 -16.01
C ILE A 506 29.91 9.50 -14.90
N LYS A 507 28.95 9.50 -13.97
CA LYS A 507 28.92 10.39 -12.81
C LYS A 507 30.18 10.27 -11.95
#